data_61b35a95828e2146c1d00ada3dabd427
#
_entry.id   61b35a95828e2146c1d00ada3dabd427
#
_cell.length_a   1.000
_cell.length_b   1.000
_cell.length_c   1.000
_cell.angle_alpha   90.00
_cell.angle_beta   90.00
_cell.angle_gamma   90.00
#
_symmetry.space_group_name_H-M   'P 1'
#
loop_
_entity.id
_entity.type
_entity.pdbx_description
1 polymer ?
#
loop_
_entity_poly.entity_id
_entity_poly.type
_entity_poly.pdbx_seq_one_letter_code
_entity_poly.pdbx_strand_id
1 'polypeptide(L)'
;MVTLHIVAVDSYRHLPSYTASHVKSMVIMNDNNDPQDASDKEDFITKIFGAFMPKPESVGLSRFNRDTLPENYPATKTEFIEECLPSDKDQDMKLLRPLLARTNLRDRKLKLAYSSKRDGFNSQSFHKKVDALGPAIVLVRTVDGVTCGGYNPCGWVNLGEARGNIAAFLFLIDEDGKGKGPGNRYIKLQKIGGAGMAQVDDGGGPKFGAEGLTIPLLKANPKVIRSKLGLYYENLPDGGRTLLGDKKMESEISEFKVYVGDWSGEDRCIYNTHVLLYYLLFIFT
;
A
#
# COMPACT_ATOMS: atom_id res chain seq x y z
N MET A 1 -1.12 24.42 -44.93
CA MET A 1 -2.20 25.03 -44.11
C MET A 1 -3.40 24.08 -44.18
N VAL A 2 -3.49 23.14 -43.26
CA VAL A 2 -4.61 22.19 -43.19
C VAL A 2 -5.27 22.39 -41.86
N THR A 3 -6.46 22.90 -41.94
CA THR A 3 -7.30 23.25 -40.78
C THR A 3 -7.99 21.98 -40.31
N LEU A 4 -7.65 21.46 -39.14
CA LEU A 4 -8.31 20.33 -38.53
C LEU A 4 -9.45 20.83 -37.67
N HIS A 5 -10.70 20.56 -38.08
CA HIS A 5 -11.88 20.81 -37.27
C HIS A 5 -12.02 19.71 -36.23
N ILE A 6 -11.87 20.09 -34.97
CA ILE A 6 -12.22 19.23 -33.84
C ILE A 6 -13.73 19.29 -33.66
N VAL A 7 -14.43 18.20 -34.02
CA VAL A 7 -15.83 17.99 -33.65
C VAL A 7 -15.84 17.44 -32.24
N ALA A 8 -16.21 18.26 -31.27
CA ALA A 8 -16.52 17.83 -29.92
C ALA A 8 -17.83 17.00 -30.00
N VAL A 9 -17.71 15.70 -29.78
CA VAL A 9 -18.88 14.82 -29.65
C VAL A 9 -19.34 14.88 -28.21
N ASP A 10 -20.39 15.63 -28.01
CA ASP A 10 -21.19 15.69 -26.77
C ASP A 10 -21.96 14.37 -26.62
N SER A 11 -21.37 13.39 -25.96
CA SER A 11 -21.98 12.07 -25.69
C SER A 11 -22.24 11.83 -24.21
N TYR A 12 -22.72 12.82 -23.48
CA TYR A 12 -23.26 12.65 -22.13
C TYR A 12 -24.74 13.06 -22.06
N ARG A 13 -25.63 12.41 -22.83
CA ARG A 13 -27.06 12.43 -22.56
C ARG A 13 -27.61 11.04 -22.78
N HIS A 14 -28.17 10.50 -21.68
CA HIS A 14 -28.99 9.29 -21.49
C HIS A 14 -28.28 8.14 -20.75
N LEU A 15 -27.96 8.40 -19.47
CA LEU A 15 -28.15 7.37 -18.47
C LEU A 15 -29.42 7.69 -17.70
N PRO A 16 -30.38 6.78 -17.59
CA PRO A 16 -31.56 7.00 -16.79
C PRO A 16 -31.15 7.15 -15.33
N SER A 17 -31.55 8.28 -14.74
CA SER A 17 -31.45 8.52 -13.31
C SER A 17 -32.34 7.52 -12.58
N TYR A 18 -31.76 6.43 -12.07
CA TYR A 18 -32.41 5.62 -11.06
C TYR A 18 -32.43 6.43 -9.77
N THR A 19 -33.56 7.12 -9.56
CA THR A 19 -33.78 7.81 -8.30
C THR A 19 -33.91 6.82 -7.18
N ALA A 20 -33.23 7.13 -6.06
CA ALA A 20 -33.18 6.35 -4.82
C ALA A 20 -34.55 6.13 -4.12
N SER A 21 -35.65 6.44 -4.79
CA SER A 21 -37.02 6.30 -4.27
C SER A 21 -37.63 4.91 -4.42
N HIS A 22 -37.04 4.02 -5.25
CA HIS A 22 -37.60 2.67 -5.45
C HIS A 22 -37.02 1.59 -4.55
N VAL A 23 -35.97 1.89 -3.76
CA VAL A 23 -35.40 0.93 -2.81
C VAL A 23 -36.07 1.03 -1.42
N LYS A 24 -36.81 2.13 -1.15
CA LYS A 24 -37.47 2.33 0.15
C LYS A 24 -38.84 1.66 0.32
N SER A 25 -39.43 1.16 -0.75
CA SER A 25 -40.77 0.56 -0.67
C SER A 25 -40.82 -0.95 -0.50
N MET A 26 -39.66 -1.60 -0.36
CA MET A 26 -39.57 -3.05 -0.17
C MET A 26 -39.15 -3.51 1.23
N VAL A 27 -39.03 -2.59 2.19
CA VAL A 27 -38.61 -2.87 3.58
C VAL A 27 -39.65 -2.43 4.62
N ILE A 28 -40.90 -2.22 4.26
CA ILE A 28 -41.96 -2.02 5.25
C ILE A 28 -43.02 -3.11 5.05
N MET A 29 -42.77 -4.28 5.59
CA MET A 29 -43.82 -5.21 6.02
C MET A 29 -43.30 -6.04 7.20
N ASN A 30 -43.98 -5.78 8.31
CA ASN A 30 -44.18 -6.64 9.47
C ASN A 30 -43.11 -6.63 10.57
N ASP A 31 -43.25 -5.67 11.46
CA ASP A 31 -42.91 -5.82 12.88
C ASP A 31 -43.91 -6.79 13.51
N ASN A 32 -43.56 -8.06 13.56
CA ASN A 32 -44.03 -9.09 14.48
C ASN A 32 -43.47 -10.44 14.00
N ASN A 33 -42.21 -10.73 14.26
CA ASN A 33 -41.72 -12.10 14.13
C ASN A 33 -40.55 -12.34 15.08
N ASP A 34 -40.67 -13.44 15.79
CA ASP A 34 -39.72 -14.11 16.67
C ASP A 34 -38.33 -14.21 16.03
N PRO A 35 -37.21 -14.05 16.76
CA PRO A 35 -35.85 -14.14 16.23
C PRO A 35 -35.48 -15.47 15.53
N GLN A 36 -36.23 -16.54 15.79
CA GLN A 36 -36.01 -17.83 15.15
C GLN A 36 -36.53 -17.91 13.70
N ASP A 37 -37.55 -17.15 13.34
CA ASP A 37 -38.15 -17.16 11.98
C ASP A 37 -37.35 -16.35 10.96
N ALA A 38 -36.49 -15.44 11.41
CA ALA A 38 -35.61 -14.66 10.54
C ALA A 38 -34.39 -15.47 10.02
N SER A 39 -33.87 -16.36 10.84
CA SER A 39 -32.72 -17.26 10.51
C SER A 39 -33.11 -18.27 9.40
N ASP A 40 -34.31 -18.84 9.48
CA ASP A 40 -34.79 -19.82 8.50
C ASP A 40 -35.13 -19.20 7.14
N LYS A 41 -35.55 -17.94 7.13
CA LYS A 41 -35.81 -17.21 5.88
C LYS A 41 -34.53 -16.76 5.15
N GLU A 42 -33.51 -16.34 5.89
CA GLU A 42 -32.20 -16.05 5.30
C GLU A 42 -31.55 -17.29 4.71
N ASP A 43 -31.67 -18.45 5.38
CA ASP A 43 -31.16 -19.72 4.88
C ASP A 43 -31.88 -20.20 3.62
N PHE A 44 -33.21 -20.00 3.56
CA PHE A 44 -34.04 -20.37 2.40
C PHE A 44 -33.73 -19.49 1.18
N ILE A 45 -33.60 -18.18 1.37
CA ILE A 45 -33.23 -17.25 0.30
C ILE A 45 -31.83 -17.54 -0.22
N THR A 46 -30.87 -17.80 0.68
CA THR A 46 -29.50 -18.19 0.31
C THR A 46 -29.44 -19.50 -0.45
N LYS A 47 -30.27 -20.50 -0.09
CA LYS A 47 -30.39 -21.77 -0.82
C LYS A 47 -31.02 -21.58 -2.22
N ILE A 48 -32.08 -20.76 -2.35
CA ILE A 48 -32.69 -20.50 -3.65
C ILE A 48 -31.71 -19.75 -4.57
N PHE A 49 -31.08 -18.69 -4.09
CA PHE A 49 -30.09 -17.96 -4.89
C PHE A 49 -28.86 -18.83 -5.23
N GLY A 50 -28.43 -19.69 -4.30
CA GLY A 50 -27.33 -20.63 -4.54
C GLY A 50 -27.66 -21.72 -5.57
N ALA A 51 -28.95 -22.08 -5.74
CA ALA A 51 -29.38 -23.07 -6.73
C ALA A 51 -29.51 -22.48 -8.16
N PHE A 52 -29.79 -21.18 -8.27
CA PHE A 52 -29.95 -20.50 -9.56
C PHE A 52 -28.70 -19.75 -10.04
N MET A 53 -27.76 -19.43 -9.16
CA MET A 53 -26.47 -18.87 -9.58
C MET A 53 -25.50 -20.00 -9.92
N PRO A 54 -24.90 -20.02 -11.12
CA PRO A 54 -23.80 -20.92 -11.39
C PRO A 54 -22.71 -20.70 -10.35
N LYS A 55 -22.14 -21.80 -9.83
CA LYS A 55 -21.03 -21.71 -8.88
C LYS A 55 -19.94 -20.80 -9.50
N PRO A 56 -19.36 -19.86 -8.76
CA PRO A 56 -18.36 -18.91 -9.28
C PRO A 56 -17.21 -19.62 -10.04
N GLU A 57 -16.85 -20.81 -9.63
CA GLU A 57 -15.81 -21.64 -10.25
C GLU A 57 -16.21 -22.15 -11.65
N SER A 58 -17.52 -22.33 -11.93
CA SER A 58 -18.01 -22.79 -13.24
C SER A 58 -18.03 -21.68 -14.29
N VAL A 59 -17.88 -20.43 -13.90
CA VAL A 59 -17.86 -19.26 -14.81
C VAL A 59 -16.44 -18.70 -14.99
N GLY A 60 -15.40 -19.39 -14.45
CA GLY A 60 -14.01 -18.94 -14.53
C GLY A 60 -13.71 -17.74 -13.59
N LEU A 61 -14.64 -17.37 -12.71
CA LEU A 61 -14.43 -16.34 -11.72
C LEU A 61 -13.73 -16.96 -10.50
N SER A 62 -12.43 -16.79 -10.39
CA SER A 62 -11.72 -17.11 -9.15
C SER A 62 -12.10 -16.12 -8.05
N ARG A 63 -12.40 -16.61 -6.85
CA ARG A 63 -12.57 -15.73 -5.68
C ARG A 63 -11.22 -15.10 -5.37
N PHE A 64 -11.18 -13.77 -5.40
CA PHE A 64 -10.03 -13.04 -4.88
C PHE A 64 -9.94 -13.29 -3.36
N ASN A 65 -8.79 -13.76 -2.94
CA ASN A 65 -8.49 -13.95 -1.53
C ASN A 65 -7.21 -13.20 -1.15
N ARG A 66 -6.90 -13.16 0.14
CA ARG A 66 -5.73 -12.44 0.64
C ARG A 66 -4.40 -13.02 0.10
N ASP A 67 -4.37 -14.29 -0.28
CA ASP A 67 -3.16 -14.94 -0.79
C ASP A 67 -2.91 -14.58 -2.26
N THR A 68 -3.99 -14.45 -3.06
CA THR A 68 -3.90 -14.13 -4.49
C THR A 68 -3.79 -12.63 -4.76
N LEU A 69 -4.46 -11.79 -3.95
CA LEU A 69 -4.43 -10.33 -4.05
C LEU A 69 -4.20 -9.66 -2.69
N PRO A 70 -3.01 -9.81 -2.11
CA PRO A 70 -2.71 -9.31 -0.76
C PRO A 70 -2.91 -7.79 -0.63
N GLU A 71 -2.72 -7.03 -1.70
CA GLU A 71 -2.80 -5.57 -1.70
C GLU A 71 -4.24 -5.02 -1.66
N ASN A 72 -5.24 -5.89 -1.76
CA ASN A 72 -6.64 -5.52 -1.53
C ASN A 72 -7.07 -5.64 -0.06
N TYR A 73 -6.16 -6.05 0.81
CA TYR A 73 -6.43 -6.30 2.23
C TYR A 73 -5.47 -5.53 3.12
N PRO A 74 -5.90 -5.16 4.33
CA PRO A 74 -5.01 -4.53 5.31
C PRO A 74 -3.78 -5.40 5.62
N ALA A 75 -2.66 -4.78 5.91
CA ALA A 75 -1.46 -5.48 6.34
C ALA A 75 -1.72 -6.35 7.58
N THR A 76 -1.08 -7.51 7.65
CA THR A 76 -1.18 -8.41 8.80
C THR A 76 -0.13 -8.05 9.83
N LYS A 77 -0.55 -7.72 11.07
CA LYS A 77 0.37 -7.32 12.15
C LYS A 77 1.16 -8.47 12.76
N THR A 78 0.59 -9.67 12.73
CA THR A 78 1.10 -10.85 13.46
C THR A 78 1.71 -11.91 12.56
N GLU A 79 1.53 -11.80 11.25
CA GLU A 79 2.12 -12.75 10.31
C GLU A 79 3.47 -12.27 9.80
N PHE A 80 4.48 -13.12 9.94
CA PHE A 80 5.85 -12.89 9.49
C PHE A 80 6.36 -14.11 8.73
N ILE A 81 7.30 -13.90 7.81
CA ILE A 81 8.02 -15.00 7.16
C ILE A 81 9.16 -15.41 8.08
N GLU A 82 9.27 -16.69 8.43
CA GLU A 82 10.32 -17.20 9.31
C GLU A 82 11.63 -17.39 8.56
N GLU A 83 11.56 -17.83 7.31
CA GLU A 83 12.73 -18.14 6.49
C GLU A 83 13.01 -17.05 5.46
N CYS A 84 14.31 -16.79 5.24
CA CYS A 84 14.76 -15.90 4.17
C CYS A 84 14.84 -16.65 2.84
N LEU A 85 14.62 -15.94 1.73
CA LEU A 85 14.84 -16.51 0.42
C LEU A 85 16.36 -16.67 0.12
N PRO A 86 16.75 -17.68 -0.66
CA PRO A 86 18.15 -17.81 -1.11
C PRO A 86 18.67 -16.60 -1.88
N SER A 87 17.76 -15.79 -2.42
CA SER A 87 18.08 -14.54 -3.10
C SER A 87 18.37 -13.36 -2.19
N ASP A 88 18.11 -13.47 -0.89
CA ASP A 88 18.35 -12.41 0.09
C ASP A 88 19.83 -12.37 0.44
N LYS A 89 20.58 -11.56 -0.33
CA LYS A 89 22.06 -11.57 -0.34
C LYS A 89 22.70 -10.83 0.83
N ASP A 90 22.06 -9.76 1.30
CA ASP A 90 22.60 -8.92 2.37
C ASP A 90 21.78 -9.00 3.66
N GLN A 91 22.31 -8.43 4.73
CA GLN A 91 21.67 -8.45 6.04
C GLN A 91 20.37 -7.65 6.06
N ASP A 92 20.28 -6.57 5.27
CA ASP A 92 19.08 -5.76 5.22
C ASP A 92 17.93 -6.48 4.51
N MET A 93 18.22 -7.22 3.43
CA MET A 93 17.20 -8.05 2.77
C MET A 93 16.67 -9.13 3.73
N LYS A 94 17.57 -9.78 4.48
CA LYS A 94 17.18 -10.76 5.51
C LYS A 94 16.38 -10.13 6.64
N LEU A 95 16.75 -8.91 7.04
CA LEU A 95 16.05 -8.15 8.07
C LEU A 95 14.63 -7.75 7.64
N LEU A 96 14.45 -7.41 6.37
CA LEU A 96 13.17 -6.97 5.82
C LEU A 96 12.23 -8.13 5.43
N ARG A 97 12.79 -9.30 5.08
CA ARG A 97 12.00 -10.45 4.59
C ARG A 97 10.85 -10.84 5.50
N PRO A 98 11.01 -10.95 6.82
CA PRO A 98 9.90 -11.28 7.72
C PRO A 98 8.70 -10.35 7.61
N LEU A 99 8.92 -9.07 7.33
CA LEU A 99 7.87 -8.08 7.19
C LEU A 99 6.98 -8.27 5.96
N LEU A 100 7.46 -8.99 4.94
CA LEU A 100 6.82 -9.08 3.63
C LEU A 100 5.74 -10.17 3.53
N ALA A 101 5.38 -10.83 4.63
CA ALA A 101 4.22 -11.71 4.67
C ALA A 101 2.96 -11.00 4.14
N ARG A 102 2.21 -11.67 3.27
CA ARG A 102 0.98 -11.12 2.66
C ARG A 102 1.22 -9.83 1.85
N THR A 103 2.37 -9.70 1.20
CA THR A 103 2.66 -8.63 0.24
C THR A 103 3.05 -9.20 -1.12
N ASN A 104 2.99 -8.39 -2.16
CA ASN A 104 3.47 -8.79 -3.50
C ASN A 104 4.99 -9.01 -3.55
N LEU A 105 5.73 -8.62 -2.52
CA LEU A 105 7.17 -8.88 -2.40
C LEU A 105 7.51 -10.15 -1.63
N ARG A 106 6.52 -10.89 -1.11
CA ARG A 106 6.71 -12.07 -0.28
C ARG A 106 7.71 -13.06 -0.88
N ASP A 107 7.44 -13.53 -2.08
CA ASP A 107 8.18 -14.59 -2.76
C ASP A 107 9.11 -14.04 -3.86
N ARG A 108 9.27 -12.70 -3.91
CA ARG A 108 10.07 -12.02 -4.91
C ARG A 108 11.50 -11.80 -4.43
N LYS A 109 12.46 -11.96 -5.33
CA LYS A 109 13.82 -11.50 -5.13
C LYS A 109 13.82 -9.99 -4.94
N LEU A 110 14.45 -9.51 -3.87
CA LEU A 110 14.61 -8.09 -3.62
C LEU A 110 15.84 -7.55 -4.39
N LYS A 111 15.71 -6.28 -4.79
CA LYS A 111 16.76 -5.50 -5.46
C LYS A 111 16.90 -4.16 -4.76
N LEU A 112 18.12 -3.79 -4.38
CA LEU A 112 18.44 -2.45 -3.85
C LEU A 112 18.35 -1.43 -4.99
N ALA A 113 17.26 -0.66 -5.01
CA ALA A 113 17.04 0.40 -5.99
C ALA A 113 17.80 1.67 -5.62
N TYR A 114 17.72 2.10 -4.36
CA TYR A 114 18.30 3.35 -3.88
C TYR A 114 18.99 3.17 -2.52
N SER A 115 20.11 3.89 -2.34
CA SER A 115 20.82 3.97 -1.06
C SER A 115 21.37 5.38 -0.87
N SER A 116 21.07 6.02 0.26
CA SER A 116 21.54 7.37 0.56
C SER A 116 23.06 7.49 0.63
N LYS A 117 23.76 6.40 0.97
CA LYS A 117 25.23 6.37 0.99
C LYS A 117 25.83 6.39 -0.43
N ARG A 118 25.17 5.75 -1.39
CA ARG A 118 25.62 5.68 -2.78
C ARG A 118 25.10 6.82 -3.64
N ASP A 119 23.80 7.15 -3.47
CA ASP A 119 23.04 8.04 -4.38
C ASP A 119 22.83 9.44 -3.77
N GLY A 120 23.25 9.65 -2.51
CA GLY A 120 23.08 10.91 -1.76
C GLY A 120 21.66 11.09 -1.21
N PHE A 121 21.42 12.21 -0.51
CA PHE A 121 20.09 12.62 -0.05
C PHE A 121 19.52 13.65 -1.04
N ASN A 122 19.07 13.18 -2.19
CA ASN A 122 18.60 14.03 -3.27
C ASN A 122 17.34 13.46 -3.93
N SER A 123 16.33 14.28 -4.09
CA SER A 123 15.04 13.92 -4.65
C SER A 123 15.15 13.43 -6.10
N GLN A 124 15.91 14.09 -6.96
CA GLN A 124 16.06 13.69 -8.36
C GLN A 124 16.74 12.32 -8.47
N SER A 125 17.80 12.10 -7.66
CA SER A 125 18.47 10.79 -7.60
C SER A 125 17.52 9.70 -7.11
N PHE A 126 16.68 10.01 -6.11
CA PHE A 126 15.66 9.10 -5.58
C PHE A 126 14.68 8.71 -6.69
N HIS A 127 13.99 9.67 -7.29
CA HIS A 127 12.99 9.43 -8.33
C HIS A 127 13.57 8.72 -9.56
N LYS A 128 14.73 9.12 -10.04
CA LYS A 128 15.43 8.43 -11.13
C LYS A 128 15.67 6.93 -10.87
N LYS A 129 15.81 6.54 -9.60
CA LYS A 129 16.15 5.16 -9.20
C LYS A 129 14.97 4.32 -8.79
N VAL A 130 13.86 4.93 -8.35
CA VAL A 130 12.73 4.18 -7.75
C VAL A 130 11.43 4.29 -8.53
N ASP A 131 11.25 5.32 -9.35
CA ASP A 131 9.98 5.51 -10.06
C ASP A 131 9.70 4.38 -11.04
N ALA A 132 8.43 4.01 -11.11
CA ALA A 132 7.89 2.95 -11.96
C ALA A 132 8.51 1.54 -11.73
N LEU A 133 9.16 1.30 -10.59
CA LEU A 133 9.68 -0.02 -10.24
C LEU A 133 8.66 -0.91 -9.52
N GLY A 134 7.47 -0.39 -9.20
CA GLY A 134 6.40 -1.13 -8.51
C GLY A 134 6.56 -1.17 -6.99
N PRO A 135 5.98 -2.20 -6.33
CA PRO A 135 6.01 -2.32 -4.87
C PRO A 135 7.41 -2.22 -4.29
N ALA A 136 7.51 -1.49 -3.17
CA ALA A 136 8.80 -1.19 -2.55
C ALA A 136 8.73 -1.18 -1.02
N ILE A 137 9.85 -1.49 -0.38
CA ILE A 137 10.03 -1.34 1.07
C ILE A 137 11.18 -0.39 1.36
N VAL A 138 10.92 0.58 2.23
CA VAL A 138 11.86 1.59 2.67
C VAL A 138 12.45 1.17 4.01
N LEU A 139 13.76 1.20 4.13
CA LEU A 139 14.50 0.97 5.38
C LEU A 139 15.25 2.23 5.75
N VAL A 140 15.06 2.70 6.96
CA VAL A 140 15.75 3.86 7.53
C VAL A 140 16.41 3.47 8.86
N ARG A 141 17.66 3.86 9.02
CA ARG A 141 18.35 3.87 10.30
C ARG A 141 18.66 5.31 10.68
N THR A 142 18.35 5.66 11.92
CA THR A 142 18.66 6.97 12.47
C THR A 142 20.00 6.98 13.21
N VAL A 143 20.53 8.15 13.46
CA VAL A 143 21.73 8.32 14.30
C VAL A 143 21.47 7.87 15.74
N ASP A 144 20.22 8.00 16.21
CA ASP A 144 19.77 7.56 17.54
C ASP A 144 19.62 6.02 17.66
N GLY A 145 19.91 5.25 16.60
CA GLY A 145 19.83 3.78 16.60
C GLY A 145 18.43 3.20 16.31
N VAL A 146 17.47 4.02 15.91
CA VAL A 146 16.15 3.53 15.51
C VAL A 146 16.21 2.96 14.10
N THR A 147 15.64 1.75 13.91
CA THR A 147 15.46 1.11 12.61
C THR A 147 13.98 1.01 12.29
N CYS A 148 13.52 1.75 11.31
CA CYS A 148 12.11 1.82 10.92
C CYS A 148 11.95 1.96 9.40
N GLY A 149 10.71 2.01 8.94
CA GLY A 149 10.42 2.22 7.53
C GLY A 149 8.96 2.00 7.17
N GLY A 150 8.72 1.71 5.89
CA GLY A 150 7.38 1.47 5.41
C GLY A 150 7.34 0.66 4.11
N TYR A 151 6.25 -0.07 3.91
CA TYR A 151 5.93 -0.77 2.68
C TYR A 151 4.98 0.06 1.83
N ASN A 152 5.38 0.30 0.60
CA ASN A 152 4.60 0.99 -0.42
C ASN A 152 4.16 0.00 -1.51
N PRO A 153 2.89 -0.44 -1.52
CA PRO A 153 2.39 -1.40 -2.52
C PRO A 153 2.35 -0.84 -3.94
N CYS A 154 2.21 0.48 -4.08
CA CYS A 154 2.04 1.12 -5.39
C CYS A 154 3.36 1.61 -6.02
N GLY A 155 4.47 1.65 -5.26
CA GLY A 155 5.70 2.31 -5.69
C GLY A 155 5.54 3.83 -5.87
N TRP A 156 6.51 4.47 -6.49
CA TRP A 156 6.51 5.91 -6.81
C TRP A 156 6.48 6.11 -8.32
N VAL A 157 5.87 7.22 -8.75
CA VAL A 157 5.75 7.64 -10.15
C VAL A 157 5.90 9.16 -10.34
N ASN A 158 6.07 9.91 -9.24
CA ASN A 158 6.30 11.36 -9.21
C ASN A 158 5.19 12.18 -9.91
N LEU A 159 3.94 11.83 -9.66
CA LEU A 159 2.78 12.52 -10.27
C LEU A 159 2.26 13.70 -9.44
N GLY A 160 2.80 13.95 -8.26
CA GLY A 160 2.35 15.06 -7.39
C GLY A 160 1.03 14.79 -6.67
N GLU A 161 0.67 13.53 -6.42
CA GLU A 161 -0.64 13.16 -5.88
C GLU A 161 -0.57 12.31 -4.61
N ALA A 162 -1.67 12.28 -3.87
CA ALA A 162 -1.88 11.33 -2.80
C ALA A 162 -2.40 10.01 -3.38
N ARG A 163 -1.78 8.89 -3.01
CA ARG A 163 -2.14 7.56 -3.48
C ARG A 163 -2.68 6.70 -2.36
N GLY A 164 -3.77 6.01 -2.65
CA GLY A 164 -4.45 5.12 -1.69
C GLY A 164 -4.02 3.67 -1.87
N ASN A 165 -3.77 2.98 -0.76
CA ASN A 165 -3.70 1.52 -0.71
C ASN A 165 -3.83 1.04 0.73
N ILE A 166 -4.75 0.09 0.96
CA ILE A 166 -5.00 -0.44 2.31
C ILE A 166 -3.89 -1.35 2.82
N ALA A 167 -3.11 -1.96 1.93
CA ALA A 167 -2.02 -2.88 2.27
C ALA A 167 -0.71 -2.18 2.68
N ALA A 168 -0.64 -0.84 2.54
CA ALA A 168 0.50 -0.08 3.01
C ALA A 168 0.64 -0.20 4.54
N PHE A 169 1.87 -0.28 5.01
CA PHE A 169 2.15 -0.30 6.44
C PHE A 169 3.47 0.40 6.78
N LEU A 170 3.57 0.86 8.01
CA LEU A 170 4.84 1.28 8.62
C LEU A 170 5.37 0.17 9.53
N PHE A 171 6.65 0.22 9.83
CA PHE A 171 7.26 -0.75 10.72
C PHE A 171 8.37 -0.15 11.58
N LEU A 172 8.58 -0.78 12.72
CA LEU A 172 9.70 -0.57 13.61
C LEU A 172 10.39 -1.93 13.85
N ILE A 173 11.72 -1.93 13.88
CA ILE A 173 12.53 -3.13 14.09
C ILE A 173 13.43 -2.94 15.32
N ASP A 174 13.37 -3.88 16.25
CA ASP A 174 14.34 -4.02 17.31
C ASP A 174 15.54 -4.83 16.78
N GLU A 175 16.61 -4.16 16.36
CA GLU A 175 17.82 -4.81 15.86
C GLU A 175 18.61 -5.54 16.94
N ASP A 176 18.49 -5.11 18.21
CA ASP A 176 19.18 -5.72 19.36
C ASP A 176 18.67 -7.13 19.68
N GLY A 177 17.55 -7.52 19.09
CA GLY A 177 17.04 -8.89 19.07
C GLY A 177 16.70 -9.46 20.45
N LYS A 178 16.30 -8.61 21.41
CA LYS A 178 15.85 -9.04 22.74
C LYS A 178 14.54 -9.83 22.72
N GLY A 179 13.81 -9.76 21.60
CA GLY A 179 12.61 -10.54 21.36
C GLY A 179 12.91 -11.98 20.94
N LYS A 180 12.15 -12.96 21.45
CA LYS A 180 12.22 -14.35 21.02
C LYS A 180 11.31 -14.57 19.81
N GLY A 181 11.89 -14.74 18.63
CA GLY A 181 11.19 -14.98 17.38
C GLY A 181 10.83 -13.72 16.57
N PRO A 182 10.46 -13.88 15.30
CA PRO A 182 10.22 -12.76 14.37
C PRO A 182 9.18 -11.77 14.88
N GLY A 183 8.06 -12.25 15.41
CA GLY A 183 6.96 -11.38 15.87
C GLY A 183 7.28 -10.47 17.05
N ASN A 184 8.30 -10.79 17.84
CA ASN A 184 8.73 -9.95 18.97
C ASN A 184 9.76 -8.90 18.56
N ARG A 185 10.40 -9.09 17.42
CA ARG A 185 11.41 -8.17 16.87
C ARG A 185 10.79 -7.07 16.01
N TYR A 186 9.61 -7.29 15.49
CA TYR A 186 8.97 -6.42 14.50
C TYR A 186 7.63 -5.88 14.99
N ILE A 187 7.42 -4.60 14.78
CA ILE A 187 6.11 -3.96 14.95
C ILE A 187 5.65 -3.50 13.57
N LYS A 188 4.47 -3.98 13.12
CA LYS A 188 3.80 -3.48 11.91
C LYS A 188 2.62 -2.59 12.31
N LEU A 189 2.52 -1.43 11.69
CA LEU A 189 1.46 -0.44 11.89
C LEU A 189 0.65 -0.34 10.61
N GLN A 190 -0.61 -0.77 10.66
CA GLN A 190 -1.51 -0.76 9.52
C GLN A 190 -1.95 0.65 9.16
N LYS A 191 -2.38 0.79 7.91
CA LYS A 191 -3.12 1.96 7.45
C LYS A 191 -4.49 2.03 8.16
N ILE A 192 -4.85 3.20 8.67
CA ILE A 192 -6.15 3.49 9.28
C ILE A 192 -6.92 4.52 8.46
N GLY A 193 -8.23 4.63 8.69
CA GLY A 193 -9.09 5.55 7.93
C GLY A 193 -9.30 5.15 6.47
N GLY A 194 -9.28 3.84 6.17
CA GLY A 194 -9.43 3.31 4.81
C GLY A 194 -8.16 3.39 3.98
N ALA A 195 -8.27 3.22 2.67
CA ALA A 195 -7.12 3.17 1.75
C ALA A 195 -6.51 4.55 1.43
N GLY A 196 -7.30 5.61 1.51
CA GLY A 196 -6.89 6.96 1.10
C GLY A 196 -5.65 7.48 1.83
N MET A 197 -4.85 8.30 1.16
CA MET A 197 -3.64 8.90 1.73
C MET A 197 -2.65 7.87 2.32
N ALA A 198 -2.51 6.70 1.70
CA ALA A 198 -1.51 5.74 2.14
C ALA A 198 -0.10 6.29 1.93
N GLN A 199 0.08 7.04 0.87
CA GLN A 199 1.32 7.73 0.57
C GLN A 199 1.04 9.04 -0.17
N VAL A 200 2.02 9.95 -0.15
CA VAL A 200 2.04 11.17 -0.96
C VAL A 200 3.25 11.10 -1.87
N ASP A 201 2.99 11.14 -3.17
CA ASP A 201 3.99 11.03 -4.23
C ASP A 201 4.18 12.42 -4.89
N ASP A 202 4.92 13.30 -4.24
CA ASP A 202 5.01 14.74 -4.56
C ASP A 202 6.40 15.20 -5.04
N GLY A 203 7.20 14.31 -5.55
CA GLY A 203 8.55 14.65 -6.01
C GLY A 203 9.56 14.93 -4.90
N GLY A 204 9.15 14.88 -3.63
CA GLY A 204 10.03 15.15 -2.50
C GLY A 204 10.89 13.98 -2.10
N GLY A 205 10.27 12.93 -1.68
CA GLY A 205 10.87 11.71 -1.17
C GLY A 205 9.79 10.83 -0.53
N PRO A 206 10.14 9.71 0.08
CA PRO A 206 9.15 8.83 0.67
C PRO A 206 8.28 9.52 1.72
N LYS A 207 6.96 9.47 1.51
CA LYS A 207 5.96 9.96 2.45
C LYS A 207 4.85 8.92 2.59
N PHE A 208 4.66 8.40 3.79
CA PHE A 208 3.60 7.49 4.16
C PHE A 208 2.54 8.26 4.96
N GLY A 209 1.35 8.44 4.37
CA GLY A 209 0.42 9.45 4.82
C GLY A 209 1.00 10.87 4.63
N ALA A 210 0.31 11.89 5.11
CA ALA A 210 0.89 13.24 5.10
C ALA A 210 2.01 13.41 6.14
N GLU A 211 1.96 12.67 7.26
CA GLU A 211 2.86 12.84 8.41
C GLU A 211 3.33 11.51 9.04
N GLY A 212 2.77 10.35 8.66
CA GLY A 212 3.07 9.06 9.30
C GLY A 212 4.56 8.75 9.31
N LEU A 213 5.20 8.85 8.16
CA LEU A 213 6.64 8.80 7.98
C LEU A 213 7.04 9.66 6.79
N THR A 214 7.96 10.60 6.96
CA THR A 214 8.38 11.51 5.88
C THR A 214 9.89 11.66 5.84
N ILE A 215 10.47 11.50 4.65
CA ILE A 215 11.88 11.79 4.34
C ILE A 215 11.91 12.93 3.32
N PRO A 216 12.14 14.19 3.76
CA PRO A 216 11.94 15.37 2.93
C PRO A 216 13.16 15.73 2.06
N LEU A 217 13.43 14.95 1.01
CA LEU A 217 14.62 15.09 0.16
C LEU A 217 14.74 16.44 -0.60
N LEU A 218 13.65 17.24 -0.68
CA LEU A 218 13.65 18.58 -1.29
C LEU A 218 13.94 19.71 -0.31
N LYS A 219 13.95 19.45 1.00
CA LYS A 219 14.12 20.49 2.01
C LYS A 219 15.60 20.83 2.23
N ALA A 220 15.85 21.97 2.88
CA ALA A 220 17.19 22.40 3.24
C ALA A 220 17.94 21.39 4.12
N ASN A 221 17.22 20.60 4.92
CA ASN A 221 17.78 19.49 5.68
C ASN A 221 17.17 18.15 5.23
N PRO A 222 17.71 17.52 4.17
CA PRO A 222 17.17 16.29 3.61
C PRO A 222 17.50 15.03 4.44
N LYS A 223 18.33 15.15 5.47
CA LYS A 223 18.74 14.04 6.35
C LYS A 223 17.85 13.89 7.58
N VAL A 224 16.78 14.63 7.70
CA VAL A 224 15.85 14.54 8.83
C VAL A 224 14.65 13.70 8.45
N ILE A 225 14.40 12.64 9.21
CA ILE A 225 13.17 11.87 9.15
C ILE A 225 12.15 12.45 10.12
N ARG A 226 10.88 12.42 9.75
CA ARG A 226 9.74 12.83 10.58
C ARG A 226 8.74 11.72 10.71
N SER A 227 8.15 11.57 11.89
CA SER A 227 7.09 10.60 12.12
C SER A 227 6.04 11.12 13.09
N LYS A 228 4.76 10.97 12.70
CA LYS A 228 3.60 11.27 13.53
C LYS A 228 2.49 10.27 13.22
N LEU A 229 2.23 9.40 14.17
CA LEU A 229 1.27 8.30 14.09
C LEU A 229 -0.12 8.71 14.60
N GLY A 230 -1.11 7.85 14.36
CA GLY A 230 -2.47 7.99 14.87
C GLY A 230 -3.46 8.69 13.94
N LEU A 231 -3.02 9.21 12.78
CA LEU A 231 -3.92 9.84 11.80
C LEU A 231 -4.08 8.97 10.53
N TYR A 232 -2.99 8.54 9.96
CA TYR A 232 -2.97 7.72 8.73
C TYR A 232 -2.53 6.29 8.99
N TYR A 233 -1.71 6.09 9.99
CA TYR A 233 -1.21 4.80 10.45
C TYR A 233 -1.45 4.67 11.94
N GLU A 234 -1.61 3.45 12.43
CA GLU A 234 -1.84 3.16 13.83
C GLU A 234 -0.73 3.73 14.73
N ASN A 235 -1.08 3.96 15.98
CA ASN A 235 -0.10 4.21 17.04
C ASN A 235 0.71 2.95 17.36
N LEU A 236 1.86 3.09 17.98
CA LEU A 236 2.59 1.97 18.55
C LEU A 236 1.72 1.22 19.58
N PRO A 237 1.97 -0.07 19.84
CA PRO A 237 1.19 -0.87 20.80
C PRO A 237 1.17 -0.30 22.22
N ASP A 238 2.20 0.44 22.61
CA ASP A 238 2.30 1.16 23.89
C ASP A 238 1.59 2.54 23.90
N GLY A 239 0.93 2.89 22.79
CA GLY A 239 0.28 4.19 22.61
C GLY A 239 1.22 5.28 22.06
N GLY A 240 2.47 4.98 21.80
CA GLY A 240 3.43 5.91 21.22
C GLY A 240 2.99 6.45 19.86
N ARG A 241 3.20 7.75 19.64
CA ARG A 241 2.71 8.49 18.47
C ARG A 241 3.80 8.80 17.44
N THR A 242 4.93 8.14 17.53
CA THR A 242 6.08 8.32 16.62
C THR A 242 6.87 7.01 16.53
N LEU A 243 7.51 6.77 15.39
CA LEU A 243 8.45 5.66 15.19
C LEU A 243 9.84 5.95 15.78
N LEU A 244 10.12 7.21 16.17
CA LEU A 244 11.47 7.68 16.47
C LEU A 244 11.86 7.59 17.95
N GLY A 245 11.01 6.96 18.77
CA GLY A 245 11.23 6.79 20.21
C GLY A 245 11.09 8.11 21.02
N ASP A 246 11.01 7.99 22.34
CA ASP A 246 11.07 9.08 23.32
C ASP A 246 10.26 10.36 22.96
N LYS A 247 9.11 10.22 22.31
CA LYS A 247 8.25 11.32 21.85
C LYS A 247 8.91 12.28 20.83
N LYS A 248 10.05 11.91 20.28
CA LYS A 248 10.71 12.69 19.21
C LYS A 248 9.89 12.60 17.93
N MET A 249 9.59 13.74 17.32
CA MET A 249 8.92 13.81 16.02
C MET A 249 9.90 13.88 14.85
N GLU A 250 11.16 14.13 15.11
CA GLU A 250 12.23 14.24 14.13
C GLU A 250 13.50 13.56 14.64
N SER A 251 14.28 12.96 13.73
CA SER A 251 15.61 12.42 14.01
C SER A 251 16.49 12.53 12.77
N GLU A 252 17.81 12.50 12.95
CA GLU A 252 18.75 12.50 11.83
C GLU A 252 18.89 11.07 11.27
N ILE A 253 18.93 10.96 9.94
CA ILE A 253 19.10 9.71 9.21
C ILE A 253 20.57 9.40 9.05
N SER A 254 21.01 8.23 9.54
CA SER A 254 22.34 7.69 9.27
C SER A 254 22.37 6.91 7.94
N GLU A 255 21.31 6.21 7.61
CA GLU A 255 21.18 5.43 6.37
C GLU A 255 19.72 5.33 5.92
N PHE A 256 19.51 5.45 4.62
CA PHE A 256 18.21 5.29 3.98
C PHE A 256 18.36 4.45 2.72
N LYS A 257 17.58 3.38 2.61
CA LYS A 257 17.57 2.43 1.49
C LYS A 257 16.16 2.14 1.02
N VAL A 258 16.01 1.85 -0.28
CA VAL A 258 14.77 1.36 -0.89
C VAL A 258 15.03 0.07 -1.62
N TYR A 259 14.27 -0.95 -1.27
CA TYR A 259 14.27 -2.23 -1.96
C TYR A 259 12.98 -2.40 -2.72
N VAL A 260 13.07 -2.94 -3.93
CA VAL A 260 11.95 -3.25 -4.84
C VAL A 260 11.99 -4.72 -5.23
N GLY A 261 10.90 -5.25 -5.74
CA GLY A 261 10.89 -6.59 -6.34
C GLY A 261 11.65 -6.64 -7.65
N ASP A 262 12.28 -7.77 -7.94
CA ASP A 262 12.83 -8.05 -9.26
C ASP A 262 11.73 -8.64 -10.15
N TRP A 263 11.28 -7.87 -11.11
CA TRP A 263 10.22 -8.21 -12.06
C TRP A 263 10.77 -8.61 -13.43
N SER A 264 12.09 -8.89 -13.53
CA SER A 264 12.72 -9.31 -14.77
C SER A 264 12.20 -10.70 -15.17
N GLY A 265 11.64 -10.79 -16.38
CA GLY A 265 11.11 -12.04 -16.94
C GLY A 265 9.61 -12.26 -16.78
N GLU A 266 8.89 -11.37 -16.14
CA GLU A 266 7.44 -11.36 -16.16
C GLU A 266 6.96 -10.17 -17.00
N ASP A 267 5.94 -10.37 -17.82
CA ASP A 267 5.17 -9.28 -18.37
C ASP A 267 4.73 -8.46 -17.15
N ARG A 268 5.27 -7.26 -17.03
CA ARG A 268 4.89 -6.36 -15.95
C ARG A 268 3.40 -6.15 -16.11
N CYS A 269 2.62 -6.89 -15.37
CA CYS A 269 1.22 -6.57 -15.16
C CYS A 269 1.25 -5.24 -14.44
N ILE A 270 1.39 -4.19 -15.25
CA ILE A 270 1.44 -2.81 -14.81
C ILE A 270 0.07 -2.56 -14.23
N TYR A 271 -0.04 -2.54 -12.91
CA TYR A 271 -1.18 -1.95 -12.21
C TYR A 271 -1.36 -0.45 -12.56
N ASN A 272 -0.77 -0.02 -13.67
CA ASN A 272 -0.70 1.33 -14.17
C ASN A 272 -1.06 1.45 -15.67
N THR A 273 -2.05 0.70 -16.15
CA THR A 273 -2.61 0.95 -17.49
C THR A 273 -3.05 2.40 -17.66
N HIS A 274 -3.45 3.08 -16.59
CA HIS A 274 -3.78 4.49 -16.63
C HIS A 274 -2.54 5.42 -16.75
N VAL A 275 -1.43 5.06 -16.13
CA VAL A 275 -0.21 5.92 -16.15
C VAL A 275 0.52 5.82 -17.49
N LEU A 276 0.58 4.64 -18.09
CA LEU A 276 1.20 4.50 -19.43
C LEU A 276 0.39 5.21 -20.52
N LEU A 277 -0.94 5.23 -20.42
CA LEU A 277 -1.78 5.97 -21.37
C LEU A 277 -1.54 7.48 -21.24
N TYR A 278 -1.33 8.01 -20.03
CA TYR A 278 -0.99 9.41 -19.82
C TYR A 278 0.40 9.76 -20.40
N TYR A 279 1.41 8.91 -20.18
CA TYR A 279 2.74 9.15 -20.75
C TYR A 279 2.74 9.09 -22.29
N LEU A 280 2.02 8.18 -22.90
CA LEU A 280 1.92 8.10 -24.36
C LEU A 280 1.16 9.29 -24.98
N LEU A 281 0.16 9.83 -24.28
CA LEU A 281 -0.56 11.03 -24.72
C LEU A 281 0.29 12.29 -24.65
N PHE A 282 1.24 12.39 -23.66
CA PHE A 282 2.11 13.57 -23.53
C PHE A 282 3.33 13.58 -24.47
N ILE A 283 3.70 12.45 -25.05
CA ILE A 283 4.84 12.37 -25.99
C ILE A 283 4.39 12.67 -27.43
N PHE A 284 3.09 12.61 -27.73
CA PHE A 284 2.53 12.86 -29.06
C PHE A 284 1.73 14.18 -29.19
N THR A 285 1.74 15.05 -28.18
CA THR A 285 1.30 16.44 -28.27
C THR A 285 2.49 17.39 -28.13
#